data_c25151f89b92971cce05092f4a595b20
#
_entry.id   c25151f89b92971cce05092f4a595b20
#
_cell.length_a   1.000
_cell.length_b   1.000
_cell.length_c   1.000
_cell.angle_alpha   90.00
_cell.angle_beta   90.00
_cell.angle_gamma   90.00
#
_symmetry.space_group_name_H-M   'P 1'
#
loop_
_entity.id
_entity.type
_entity.pdbx_description
1 polymer ?
#
loop_
_entity_poly.entity_id
_entity_poly.type
_entity_poly.pdbx_seq_one_letter_code
_entity_poly.pdbx_strand_id
1 'polypeptide(L)'
;LVANDAVARIVARAAVAREVLPEALRKSGARVDVVAVYRTVPAEGPPGVRREIMAGDIDVVTFTSPSTVENFCALFREEERARFRDLFVAAVIGPITRDRIEKSGLTPGIEADPYTVPALAEAIVRHFGTGSGPRTPLC
;
A
#
# COMPACT_ATOMS: atom_id res chain seq x y z
N LEU A 1 -12.00 -2.52 -48.14
CA LEU A 1 -12.33 -1.87 -46.87
C LEU A 1 -12.83 -2.97 -45.93
N VAL A 2 -11.96 -3.53 -45.14
CA VAL A 2 -12.35 -4.47 -44.09
C VAL A 2 -12.82 -3.62 -42.92
N ALA A 3 -14.11 -3.62 -42.65
CA ALA A 3 -14.66 -3.08 -41.41
C ALA A 3 -14.02 -3.88 -40.25
N ASN A 4 -13.16 -3.27 -39.51
CA ASN A 4 -12.58 -3.86 -38.33
C ASN A 4 -13.68 -3.79 -37.25
N ASP A 5 -14.51 -4.83 -37.19
CA ASP A 5 -15.45 -4.98 -36.10
C ASP A 5 -14.68 -4.95 -34.79
N ALA A 6 -14.77 -3.83 -34.09
CA ALA A 6 -14.10 -3.63 -32.85
C ALA A 6 -14.55 -4.71 -31.86
N VAL A 7 -13.74 -5.71 -31.68
CA VAL A 7 -14.00 -6.84 -30.80
C VAL A 7 -14.27 -6.29 -29.39
N ALA A 8 -15.42 -6.61 -28.84
CA ALA A 8 -15.74 -6.29 -27.46
C ALA A 8 -14.66 -6.85 -26.53
N ARG A 9 -14.13 -6.02 -25.65
CA ARG A 9 -13.14 -6.41 -24.65
C ARG A 9 -13.78 -6.36 -23.27
N ILE A 10 -13.64 -7.44 -22.54
CA ILE A 10 -14.13 -7.53 -21.17
C ILE A 10 -12.94 -7.28 -20.25
N VAL A 11 -13.06 -6.30 -19.36
CA VAL A 11 -12.09 -6.02 -18.32
C VAL A 11 -12.69 -6.47 -16.99
N ALA A 12 -12.24 -7.62 -16.51
CA ALA A 12 -12.56 -8.10 -15.17
C ALA A 12 -11.68 -7.39 -14.15
N ARG A 13 -12.28 -6.74 -13.14
CA ARG A 13 -11.53 -5.99 -12.14
C ARG A 13 -12.25 -5.95 -10.79
N ALA A 14 -11.58 -5.41 -9.77
CA ALA A 14 -12.21 -5.06 -8.50
C ALA A 14 -13.31 -4.00 -8.72
N ALA A 15 -14.33 -4.00 -7.85
CA ALA A 15 -15.41 -3.02 -7.88
C ALA A 15 -14.89 -1.58 -7.78
N VAL A 16 -13.82 -1.36 -7.00
CA VAL A 16 -13.10 -0.08 -6.92
C VAL A 16 -11.73 -0.26 -7.56
N ALA A 17 -11.55 0.30 -8.75
CA ALA A 17 -10.29 0.27 -9.49
C ALA A 17 -10.15 1.52 -10.37
N ARG A 18 -8.92 1.84 -10.78
CA ARG A 18 -8.65 3.00 -11.63
C ARG A 18 -9.22 2.81 -13.02
N GLU A 19 -9.83 3.86 -13.58
CA GLU A 19 -10.42 3.85 -14.93
C GLU A 19 -9.39 3.93 -16.07
N VAL A 20 -8.09 4.05 -15.76
CA VAL A 20 -7.02 4.31 -16.74
C VAL A 20 -7.03 3.33 -17.92
N LEU A 21 -7.14 2.03 -17.65
CA LEU A 21 -7.12 1.02 -18.70
C LEU A 21 -8.42 1.02 -19.54
N PRO A 22 -9.62 1.00 -18.94
CA PRO A 22 -10.86 1.12 -19.69
C PRO A 22 -10.95 2.37 -20.55
N GLU A 23 -10.52 3.52 -20.02
CA GLU A 23 -10.51 4.79 -20.76
C GLU A 23 -9.52 4.76 -21.92
N ALA A 24 -8.30 4.27 -21.72
CA ALA A 24 -7.31 4.16 -22.78
C ALA A 24 -7.79 3.26 -23.93
N LEU A 25 -8.44 2.14 -23.60
CA LEU A 25 -9.01 1.23 -24.58
C LEU A 25 -10.19 1.87 -25.35
N ARG A 26 -11.07 2.61 -24.66
CA ARG A 26 -12.17 3.32 -25.32
C ARG A 26 -11.65 4.43 -26.25
N LYS A 27 -10.61 5.15 -25.83
CA LYS A 27 -9.96 6.18 -26.68
C LYS A 27 -9.31 5.60 -27.94
N SER A 28 -8.87 4.34 -27.90
CA SER A 28 -8.38 3.63 -29.10
C SER A 28 -9.48 3.01 -29.96
N GLY A 29 -10.76 3.31 -29.67
CA GLY A 29 -11.90 2.83 -30.45
C GLY A 29 -12.43 1.46 -30.03
N ALA A 30 -11.92 0.87 -28.96
CA ALA A 30 -12.40 -0.42 -28.48
C ALA A 30 -13.72 -0.28 -27.68
N ARG A 31 -14.63 -1.22 -27.89
CA ARG A 31 -15.79 -1.40 -27.02
C ARG A 31 -15.34 -2.10 -25.74
N VAL A 32 -15.58 -1.48 -24.58
CA VAL A 32 -15.09 -1.99 -23.29
C VAL A 32 -16.26 -2.16 -22.32
N ASP A 33 -16.51 -3.41 -21.96
CA ASP A 33 -17.44 -3.79 -20.90
C ASP A 33 -16.63 -4.06 -19.62
N VAL A 34 -16.92 -3.32 -18.56
CA VAL A 34 -16.22 -3.46 -17.27
C VAL A 34 -17.08 -4.31 -16.35
N VAL A 35 -16.55 -5.45 -15.92
CA VAL A 35 -17.20 -6.37 -15.00
C VAL A 35 -16.49 -6.36 -13.66
N ALA A 36 -17.18 -5.92 -12.62
CA ALA A 36 -16.69 -6.00 -11.25
C ALA A 36 -16.83 -7.44 -10.73
N VAL A 37 -15.73 -8.16 -10.61
CA VAL A 37 -15.72 -9.59 -10.23
C VAL A 37 -15.43 -9.82 -8.75
N TYR A 38 -14.89 -8.81 -8.04
CA TYR A 38 -14.65 -8.87 -6.60
C TYR A 38 -14.65 -7.46 -5.99
N ARG A 39 -14.80 -7.42 -4.68
CA ARG A 39 -14.66 -6.21 -3.86
C ARG A 39 -13.60 -6.46 -2.80
N THR A 40 -12.65 -5.56 -2.70
CA THR A 40 -11.74 -5.53 -1.56
C THR A 40 -12.52 -4.98 -0.37
N VAL A 41 -12.59 -5.74 0.70
CA VAL A 41 -13.15 -5.30 1.98
C VAL A 41 -12.02 -5.18 3.00
N PRO A 42 -12.04 -4.17 3.88
CA PRO A 42 -11.11 -4.13 5.00
C PRO A 42 -11.27 -5.39 5.83
N ALA A 43 -10.17 -6.12 6.07
CA ALA A 43 -10.17 -7.19 7.03
C ALA A 43 -9.99 -6.60 8.43
N GLU A 44 -10.64 -7.20 9.42
CA GLU A 44 -10.25 -6.97 10.80
C GLU A 44 -8.81 -7.50 10.96
N GLY A 45 -7.91 -6.65 11.48
CA GLY A 45 -6.53 -7.05 11.72
C GLY A 45 -6.46 -8.23 12.69
N PRO A 46 -5.37 -8.99 12.72
CA PRO A 46 -5.18 -10.05 13.69
C PRO A 46 -5.39 -9.52 15.12
N PRO A 47 -6.03 -10.30 16.00
CA PRO A 47 -6.24 -9.89 17.38
C PRO A 47 -4.89 -9.53 18.05
N GLY A 48 -4.81 -8.34 18.63
CA GLY A 48 -3.61 -7.88 19.35
C GLY A 48 -2.67 -7.00 18.55
N VAL A 49 -2.67 -7.04 17.21
CA VAL A 49 -1.74 -6.26 16.37
C VAL A 49 -1.80 -4.76 16.66
N ARG A 50 -2.99 -4.23 16.86
CA ARG A 50 -3.16 -2.81 17.23
C ARG A 50 -2.47 -2.50 18.57
N ARG A 51 -2.59 -3.40 19.56
CA ARG A 51 -1.95 -3.23 20.86
C ARG A 51 -0.43 -3.27 20.74
N GLU A 52 0.12 -4.23 19.98
CA GLU A 52 1.56 -4.37 19.76
C GLU A 52 2.15 -3.13 19.09
N ILE A 53 1.48 -2.60 18.07
CA ILE A 53 1.90 -1.36 17.41
C ILE A 53 1.87 -0.19 18.38
N MET A 54 0.78 -0.03 19.16
CA MET A 54 0.64 1.07 20.12
C MET A 54 1.57 0.95 21.33
N ALA A 55 2.04 -0.26 21.63
CA ALA A 55 3.07 -0.52 22.66
C ALA A 55 4.48 -0.24 22.15
N GLY A 56 4.70 -0.13 20.83
CA GLY A 56 6.02 0.04 20.23
C GLY A 56 6.79 -1.28 20.09
N ASP A 57 6.10 -2.41 20.13
CA ASP A 57 6.69 -3.74 19.99
C ASP A 57 6.99 -4.10 18.52
N ILE A 58 6.61 -3.24 17.58
CA ILE A 58 6.84 -3.42 16.14
C ILE A 58 7.85 -2.38 15.65
N ASP A 59 8.99 -2.82 15.16
CA ASP A 59 10.05 -1.93 14.67
C ASP A 59 9.77 -1.39 13.26
N VAL A 60 9.13 -2.19 12.39
CA VAL A 60 8.85 -1.81 11.00
C VAL A 60 7.49 -2.30 10.52
N VAL A 61 6.80 -1.43 9.77
CA VAL A 61 5.56 -1.79 9.06
C VAL A 61 5.76 -1.60 7.57
N THR A 62 5.48 -2.64 6.77
CA THR A 62 5.67 -2.63 5.32
C THR A 62 4.39 -2.31 4.57
N PHE A 63 4.49 -1.44 3.57
CA PHE A 63 3.38 -1.05 2.71
C PHE A 63 3.72 -1.31 1.25
N THR A 64 3.04 -2.28 0.64
CA THR A 64 3.27 -2.71 -0.75
C THR A 64 2.26 -2.13 -1.73
N SER A 65 1.29 -1.37 -1.26
CA SER A 65 0.31 -0.68 -2.10
C SER A 65 -0.36 0.48 -1.35
N PRO A 66 -0.96 1.46 -2.05
CA PRO A 66 -1.76 2.51 -1.41
C PRO A 66 -2.90 1.98 -0.54
N SER A 67 -3.56 0.90 -0.96
CA SER A 67 -4.66 0.30 -0.20
C SER A 67 -4.21 -0.33 1.12
N THR A 68 -2.98 -0.83 1.21
CA THR A 68 -2.42 -1.31 2.49
C THR A 68 -2.25 -0.17 3.48
N VAL A 69 -1.86 1.02 3.02
CA VAL A 69 -1.80 2.22 3.87
C VAL A 69 -3.18 2.61 4.38
N GLU A 70 -4.18 2.66 3.49
CA GLU A 70 -5.56 3.00 3.84
C GLU A 70 -6.13 2.05 4.88
N ASN A 71 -6.03 0.75 4.62
CA ASN A 71 -6.55 -0.29 5.51
C ASN A 71 -5.83 -0.28 6.86
N PHE A 72 -4.52 -0.08 6.87
CA PHE A 72 -3.75 0.06 8.10
C PHE A 72 -4.22 1.27 8.93
N CYS A 73 -4.31 2.43 8.32
CA CYS A 73 -4.77 3.65 9.00
C CYS A 73 -6.20 3.53 9.54
N ALA A 74 -7.06 2.76 8.86
CA ALA A 74 -8.44 2.53 9.30
C ALA A 74 -8.56 1.69 10.59
N LEU A 75 -7.51 0.97 10.97
CA LEU A 75 -7.47 0.22 12.24
C LEU A 75 -7.31 1.12 13.47
N PHE A 76 -6.95 2.40 13.29
CA PHE A 76 -6.56 3.30 14.35
C PHE A 76 -7.36 4.60 14.34
N ARG A 77 -7.56 5.19 15.51
CA ARG A 77 -8.15 6.53 15.64
C ARG A 77 -7.13 7.59 15.21
N GLU A 78 -7.61 8.77 14.89
CA GLU A 78 -6.76 9.87 14.42
C GLU A 78 -5.71 10.25 15.45
N GLU A 79 -6.08 10.30 16.73
CA GLU A 79 -5.18 10.62 17.85
C GLU A 79 -4.05 9.58 18.01
N GLU A 80 -4.35 8.32 17.72
CA GLU A 80 -3.36 7.24 17.75
C GLU A 80 -2.37 7.35 16.60
N ARG A 81 -2.87 7.71 15.41
CA ARG A 81 -2.04 7.88 14.20
C ARG A 81 -0.99 8.99 14.35
N ALA A 82 -1.29 10.03 15.12
CA ALA A 82 -0.34 11.10 15.41
C ALA A 82 0.96 10.61 16.08
N ARG A 83 0.93 9.45 16.74
CA ARG A 83 2.07 8.83 17.43
C ARG A 83 2.88 7.87 16.55
N PHE A 84 2.41 7.50 15.38
CA PHE A 84 3.02 6.44 14.55
C PHE A 84 4.48 6.70 14.20
N ARG A 85 4.87 7.97 13.99
CA ARG A 85 6.25 8.35 13.68
C ARG A 85 7.27 7.89 14.73
N ASP A 86 6.82 7.73 15.98
CA ASP A 86 7.64 7.40 17.13
C ASP A 86 7.55 5.92 17.50
N LEU A 87 6.63 5.18 16.88
CA LEU A 87 6.33 3.79 17.23
C LEU A 87 7.00 2.78 16.29
N PHE A 88 7.11 3.09 15.01
CA PHE A 88 7.70 2.18 14.01
C PHE A 88 8.26 2.93 12.81
N VAL A 89 9.11 2.27 12.05
CA VAL A 89 9.59 2.74 10.74
C VAL A 89 8.61 2.27 9.66
N ALA A 90 8.10 3.19 8.85
CA ALA A 90 7.28 2.83 7.69
C ALA A 90 8.18 2.50 6.49
N ALA A 91 8.03 1.30 5.92
CA ALA A 91 8.76 0.86 4.75
C ALA A 91 7.81 0.71 3.54
N VAL A 92 8.08 1.43 2.46
CA VAL A 92 7.22 1.49 1.27
C VAL A 92 7.88 0.89 0.05
N ILE A 93 7.07 0.23 -0.79
CA ILE A 93 7.58 -0.43 -2.00
C ILE A 93 7.97 0.53 -3.12
N GLY A 94 7.48 1.77 -3.09
CA GLY A 94 7.78 2.74 -4.15
C GLY A 94 6.91 4.00 -4.09
N PRO A 95 7.09 4.93 -5.06
CA PRO A 95 6.63 6.30 -4.98
C PRO A 95 5.11 6.46 -4.83
N ILE A 96 4.31 5.64 -5.50
CA ILE A 96 2.84 5.73 -5.41
C ILE A 96 2.37 5.40 -3.97
N THR A 97 3.01 4.44 -3.32
CA THR A 97 2.72 4.08 -1.93
C THR A 97 3.28 5.12 -0.96
N ARG A 98 4.46 5.68 -1.27
CA ARG A 98 5.05 6.81 -0.54
C ARG A 98 4.10 8.01 -0.52
N ASP A 99 3.64 8.45 -1.69
CA ASP A 99 2.70 9.58 -1.81
C ASP A 99 1.42 9.34 -1.00
N ARG A 100 0.98 8.09 -0.91
CA ARG A 100 -0.21 7.74 -0.13
C ARG A 100 0.03 7.82 1.37
N ILE A 101 1.18 7.32 1.84
CA ILE A 101 1.52 7.33 3.26
C ILE A 101 1.76 8.76 3.77
N GLU A 102 2.41 9.62 2.97
CA GLU A 102 2.62 11.03 3.28
C GLU A 102 1.29 11.79 3.41
N LYS A 103 0.35 11.54 2.51
CA LYS A 103 -1.03 12.08 2.59
C LYS A 103 -1.80 11.59 3.82
N SER A 104 -1.38 10.51 4.43
CA SER A 104 -1.94 9.98 5.67
C SER A 104 -1.25 10.53 6.93
N GLY A 105 -0.32 11.49 6.77
CA GLY A 105 0.41 12.13 7.87
C GLY A 105 1.60 11.33 8.39
N LEU A 106 1.99 10.26 7.70
CA LEU A 106 3.16 9.46 8.03
C LEU A 106 4.33 9.79 7.10
N THR A 107 5.56 9.65 7.61
CA THR A 107 6.77 9.80 6.81
C THR A 107 7.41 8.43 6.63
N PRO A 108 7.64 7.96 5.39
CA PRO A 108 8.36 6.71 5.18
C PRO A 108 9.83 6.87 5.55
N GLY A 109 10.36 5.90 6.30
CA GLY A 109 11.78 5.82 6.66
C GLY A 109 12.59 4.95 5.69
N ILE A 110 11.91 4.07 4.96
CA ILE A 110 12.52 3.13 4.01
C ILE A 110 11.70 3.11 2.72
N GLU A 111 12.36 3.21 1.56
CA GLU A 111 11.77 2.98 0.23
C GLU A 111 12.60 1.97 -0.53
N ALA A 112 11.96 1.05 -1.23
CA ALA A 112 12.64 0.08 -2.07
C ALA A 112 13.14 0.71 -3.37
N ASP A 113 14.34 0.31 -3.79
CA ASP A 113 14.90 0.59 -5.12
C ASP A 113 15.69 -0.63 -5.59
N PRO A 114 15.28 -1.29 -6.68
CA PRO A 114 14.05 -1.10 -7.48
C PRO A 114 12.76 -1.42 -6.69
N TYR A 115 11.60 -1.01 -7.19
CA TYR A 115 10.28 -1.12 -6.54
C TYR A 115 9.74 -2.56 -6.50
N THR A 116 10.47 -3.44 -5.85
CA THR A 116 10.17 -4.87 -5.73
C THR A 116 10.20 -5.33 -4.28
N VAL A 117 9.49 -6.41 -3.99
CA VAL A 117 9.46 -6.98 -2.63
C VAL A 117 10.86 -7.43 -2.17
N PRO A 118 11.71 -8.09 -3.00
CA PRO A 118 13.07 -8.40 -2.61
C PRO A 118 13.90 -7.16 -2.24
N ALA A 119 13.82 -6.10 -3.06
CA ALA A 119 14.55 -4.87 -2.78
C ALA A 119 14.04 -4.17 -1.50
N LEU A 120 12.74 -4.24 -1.22
CA LEU A 120 12.19 -3.75 0.04
C LEU A 120 12.76 -4.50 1.24
N ALA A 121 12.84 -5.83 1.16
CA ALA A 121 13.43 -6.65 2.21
C ALA A 121 14.92 -6.30 2.43
N GLU A 122 15.69 -6.15 1.35
CA GLU A 122 17.09 -5.74 1.42
C GLU A 122 17.27 -4.33 2.03
N ALA A 123 16.39 -3.39 1.66
CA ALA A 123 16.41 -2.04 2.22
C ALA A 123 16.13 -2.04 3.74
N ILE A 124 15.19 -2.88 4.20
CA ILE A 124 14.92 -3.07 5.64
C ILE A 124 16.14 -3.65 6.34
N VAL A 125 16.74 -4.72 5.79
CA VAL A 125 17.94 -5.34 6.37
C VAL A 125 19.09 -4.33 6.46
N ARG A 126 19.32 -3.51 5.42
CA ARG A 126 20.34 -2.45 5.46
C ARG A 126 20.05 -1.41 6.55
N HIS A 127 18.80 -0.99 6.67
CA HIS A 127 18.41 0.03 7.65
C HIS A 127 18.71 -0.41 9.09
N PHE A 128 18.35 -1.64 9.45
CA PHE A 128 18.57 -2.18 10.79
C PHE A 128 19.95 -2.81 10.96
N GLY A 129 20.61 -3.27 9.89
CA GLY A 129 21.95 -3.88 9.92
C GLY A 129 23.10 -2.89 10.09
N THR A 130 22.90 -1.60 9.77
CA THR A 130 23.94 -0.55 9.86
C THR A 130 23.97 0.18 11.20
N GLY A 131 23.38 -0.38 12.27
CA GLY A 131 23.54 0.14 13.63
C GLY A 131 22.37 0.93 14.20
N SER A 132 21.23 0.99 13.52
CA SER A 132 19.97 1.35 14.18
C SER A 132 19.43 0.10 14.86
N GLY A 133 20.01 -0.26 16.01
CA GLY A 133 19.55 -1.38 16.80
C GLY A 133 18.08 -1.23 17.21
N PRO A 134 17.41 -2.34 17.60
CA PRO A 134 16.04 -2.30 18.09
C PRO A 134 15.94 -1.24 19.19
N ARG A 135 14.86 -0.44 19.13
CA ARG A 135 14.61 0.52 20.20
C ARG A 135 14.49 -0.25 21.50
N THR A 136 15.41 -0.01 22.43
CA THR A 136 15.28 -0.53 23.79
C THR A 136 14.00 0.07 24.35
N PRO A 137 13.03 -0.73 24.82
CA PRO A 137 11.87 -0.17 25.49
C PRO A 137 12.32 0.68 26.65
N LEU A 138 11.90 1.93 26.67
CA LEU A 138 12.09 2.80 27.84
C LEU A 138 11.24 2.20 28.97
N CYS A 139 11.91 1.67 29.97
CA CYS A 139 11.30 1.27 31.24
C CYS A 139 10.58 2.45 31.89
#